data_d5f1a5ccc18e5e0c10897d4311b363f1
#
_entry.id   d5f1a5ccc18e5e0c10897d4311b363f1
#
_cell.length_a   1.000
_cell.length_b   1.000
_cell.length_c   1.000
_cell.angle_alpha   90.00
_cell.angle_beta   90.00
_cell.angle_gamma   90.00
#
_symmetry.space_group_name_H-M   'P 1'
#
loop_
_entity.id
_entity.type
_entity.pdbx_description
1 polymer ?
#
loop_
_entity_poly.entity_id
_entity_poly.type
_entity_poly.pdbx_seq_one_letter_code
_entity_poly.pdbx_strand_id
1 'polypeptide(L)'
;MLTCILDSQSAEFRFDNGDDGFVRSVVNRSAFWLSDSPAMNPTTSNRVILQPGFSSSLTRLWGEYWTYPNLDIGIKVTRNLAVTGKLFGFSTGKESPQILGAGLQYYFGGTDTLDWSTSIQRVDLKGLNHFRLTSLTLDIRKWISWKFIHFRLGMGSNFFKEVSYSGNHNAPAAMEGQINFIGVDALMRYTIVNIGAGTRINPGWTMVTFFIQKELF
;
A
#
# COMPACT_ATOMS: atom_id res chain seq x y z
N MET A 1 4.21 20.81 -7.53
CA MET A 1 3.97 19.42 -7.10
C MET A 1 4.71 19.05 -5.81
N LEU A 2 5.94 19.53 -5.60
CA LEU A 2 6.69 19.31 -4.33
C LEU A 2 6.05 19.98 -3.11
N THR A 3 5.41 21.13 -3.29
CA THR A 3 4.74 21.89 -2.21
C THR A 3 3.55 21.15 -1.59
N CYS A 4 2.87 20.28 -2.33
CA CYS A 4 1.74 19.50 -1.79
C CYS A 4 2.14 18.44 -0.75
N ILE A 5 3.41 18.00 -0.76
CA ILE A 5 3.89 16.98 0.20
C ILE A 5 4.28 17.64 1.54
N LEU A 6 4.64 18.91 1.52
CA LEU A 6 5.05 19.67 2.71
C LEU A 6 3.86 20.08 3.60
N ASP A 7 2.63 20.14 3.03
CA ASP A 7 1.39 20.44 3.78
C ASP A 7 0.58 19.16 4.11
N SER A 8 1.19 17.98 4.07
CA SER A 8 0.49 16.73 4.35
C SER A 8 0.41 16.47 5.85
N GLN A 9 -0.79 16.18 6.34
CA GLN A 9 -1.01 15.70 7.70
C GLN A 9 -0.96 14.17 7.78
N SER A 10 -0.63 13.66 8.97
CA SER A 10 -0.85 12.23 9.26
C SER A 10 -2.33 11.92 9.12
N ALA A 11 -2.65 10.78 8.49
CA ALA A 11 -4.04 10.37 8.27
C ALA A 11 -4.81 10.30 9.61
N GLU A 12 -5.99 10.90 9.64
CA GLU A 12 -6.92 10.80 10.77
C GLU A 12 -8.03 9.80 10.45
N PHE A 13 -8.24 8.84 11.33
CA PHE A 13 -9.22 7.75 11.12
C PHE A 13 -10.51 7.97 11.92
N ARG A 14 -10.87 9.23 12.21
CA ARG A 14 -12.02 9.58 13.04
C ARG A 14 -13.30 9.71 12.22
N PHE A 15 -14.42 9.36 12.85
CA PHE A 15 -15.79 9.47 12.31
C PHE A 15 -16.65 10.50 13.05
N ASP A 16 -16.10 11.21 14.03
CA ASP A 16 -16.84 11.98 15.04
C ASP A 16 -17.85 12.99 14.48
N ASN A 17 -17.63 13.53 13.29
CA ASN A 17 -18.49 14.53 12.66
C ASN A 17 -18.85 14.15 11.20
N GLY A 18 -18.60 12.90 10.79
CA GLY A 18 -18.78 12.50 9.40
C GLY A 18 -20.21 12.08 9.10
N ASP A 19 -20.72 12.54 7.98
CA ASP A 19 -21.83 11.89 7.30
C ASP A 19 -21.38 10.56 6.67
N ASP A 20 -22.32 9.76 6.18
CA ASP A 20 -22.03 8.47 5.52
C ASP A 20 -21.00 8.62 4.38
N GLY A 21 -21.05 9.71 3.62
CA GLY A 21 -20.12 9.98 2.52
C GLY A 21 -18.68 10.19 2.99
N PHE A 22 -18.50 10.86 4.12
CA PHE A 22 -17.19 11.05 4.73
C PHE A 22 -16.61 9.73 5.24
N VAL A 23 -17.39 8.97 6.00
CA VAL A 23 -16.97 7.66 6.53
C VAL A 23 -16.52 6.74 5.40
N ARG A 24 -17.31 6.65 4.31
CA ARG A 24 -16.95 5.91 3.11
C ARG A 24 -15.63 6.39 2.49
N SER A 25 -15.39 7.69 2.45
CA SER A 25 -14.16 8.25 1.90
C SER A 25 -12.94 7.89 2.74
N VAL A 26 -13.02 7.93 4.07
CA VAL A 26 -11.95 7.51 4.98
C VAL A 26 -11.64 6.02 4.81
N VAL A 27 -12.68 5.18 4.83
CA VAL A 27 -12.53 3.72 4.69
C VAL A 27 -11.94 3.34 3.34
N ASN A 28 -12.45 3.89 2.25
CA ASN A 28 -11.97 3.62 0.90
C ASN A 28 -10.49 4.03 0.72
N ARG A 29 -10.09 5.19 1.23
CA ARG A 29 -8.69 5.64 1.16
C ARG A 29 -7.77 4.78 2.00
N SER A 30 -8.21 4.41 3.18
CA SER A 30 -7.46 3.48 4.04
C SER A 30 -7.31 2.11 3.36
N ALA A 31 -8.35 1.57 2.75
CA ALA A 31 -8.30 0.34 1.97
C ALA A 31 -7.35 0.47 0.77
N PHE A 32 -7.39 1.61 0.07
CA PHE A 32 -6.52 1.88 -1.06
C PHE A 32 -5.05 2.02 -0.64
N TRP A 33 -4.79 2.64 0.50
CA TRP A 33 -3.44 2.68 1.09
C TRP A 33 -2.93 1.27 1.41
N LEU A 34 -3.74 0.42 2.07
CA LEU A 34 -3.36 -0.94 2.44
C LEU A 34 -3.11 -1.86 1.23
N SER A 35 -3.59 -1.50 0.05
CA SER A 35 -3.38 -2.27 -1.18
C SER A 35 -1.97 -2.19 -1.75
N ASP A 36 -1.07 -1.42 -1.13
CA ASP A 36 0.33 -1.37 -1.53
C ASP A 36 1.04 -2.70 -1.27
N SER A 37 1.87 -3.12 -2.21
CA SER A 37 2.67 -4.34 -2.11
C SER A 37 4.15 -4.04 -2.37
N PRO A 38 5.08 -4.66 -1.62
CA PRO A 38 6.50 -4.36 -1.76
C PRO A 38 7.00 -4.63 -3.18
N ALA A 39 7.90 -3.75 -3.64
CA ALA A 39 8.48 -3.83 -4.97
C ALA A 39 9.69 -4.76 -4.97
N MET A 40 9.47 -6.07 -4.89
CA MET A 40 10.53 -7.07 -4.88
C MET A 40 10.94 -7.47 -6.29
N ASN A 41 12.15 -7.08 -6.71
CA ASN A 41 12.64 -7.38 -8.05
C ASN A 41 12.90 -8.89 -8.21
N PRO A 42 12.28 -9.55 -9.20
CA PRO A 42 12.46 -10.98 -9.42
C PRO A 42 13.89 -11.37 -9.79
N THR A 43 14.66 -10.47 -10.42
CA THR A 43 16.02 -10.77 -10.92
C THR A 43 17.12 -10.58 -9.86
N THR A 44 16.81 -9.96 -8.70
CA THR A 44 17.81 -9.81 -7.64
C THR A 44 18.16 -11.16 -7.01
N SER A 45 19.44 -11.36 -6.72
CA SER A 45 19.94 -12.54 -5.98
C SER A 45 19.61 -12.46 -4.49
N ASN A 46 19.41 -11.27 -3.97
CA ASN A 46 19.11 -11.04 -2.56
C ASN A 46 17.75 -11.58 -2.19
N ARG A 47 17.66 -12.23 -1.03
CA ARG A 47 16.47 -12.95 -0.61
C ARG A 47 15.55 -12.15 0.29
N VAL A 48 16.09 -11.21 1.05
CA VAL A 48 15.31 -10.44 2.02
C VAL A 48 15.31 -8.98 1.62
N ILE A 49 14.15 -8.36 1.66
CA ILE A 49 14.01 -6.91 1.51
C ILE A 49 13.34 -6.31 2.73
N LEU A 50 13.76 -5.11 3.09
CA LEU A 50 13.09 -4.22 4.02
C LEU A 50 12.80 -2.92 3.30
N GLN A 51 11.54 -2.48 3.31
CA GLN A 51 11.06 -1.33 2.54
C GLN A 51 10.25 -0.38 3.42
N PRO A 52 10.89 0.50 4.19
CA PRO A 52 10.22 1.64 4.82
C PRO A 52 9.84 2.70 3.77
N GLY A 53 8.75 3.39 4.02
CA GLY A 53 8.27 4.43 3.12
C GLY A 53 7.06 5.18 3.65
N PHE A 54 6.46 5.96 2.79
CA PHE A 54 5.19 6.63 3.05
C PHE A 54 4.38 6.79 1.77
N SER A 55 3.07 6.78 1.90
CA SER A 55 2.12 7.04 0.82
C SER A 55 1.35 8.32 1.11
N SER A 56 1.17 9.15 0.08
CA SER A 56 0.36 10.37 0.18
C SER A 56 -0.76 10.34 -0.85
N SER A 57 -1.96 10.67 -0.42
CA SER A 57 -3.10 10.88 -1.31
C SER A 57 -2.96 12.23 -2.01
N LEU A 58 -3.04 12.27 -3.33
CA LEU A 58 -3.05 13.52 -4.10
C LEU A 58 -4.44 14.20 -4.12
N THR A 59 -5.46 13.52 -3.65
CA THR A 59 -6.82 14.07 -3.51
C THR A 59 -7.00 14.53 -2.08
N ARG A 60 -7.41 15.77 -1.88
CA ARG A 60 -7.68 16.30 -0.53
C ARG A 60 -8.90 15.63 0.08
N LEU A 61 -8.84 15.38 1.37
CA LEU A 61 -9.98 15.06 2.21
C LEU A 61 -10.08 16.18 3.27
N TRP A 62 -11.19 16.89 3.30
CA TRP A 62 -11.40 18.08 4.15
C TRP A 62 -10.32 19.16 3.98
N GLY A 63 -9.87 19.39 2.76
CA GLY A 63 -8.85 20.38 2.48
C GLY A 63 -7.41 19.91 2.72
N GLU A 64 -7.21 18.73 3.35
CA GLU A 64 -5.90 18.20 3.75
C GLU A 64 -5.43 17.06 2.86
N TYR A 65 -4.12 16.97 2.67
CA TYR A 65 -3.47 15.82 2.06
C TYR A 65 -3.04 14.85 3.18
N TRP A 66 -3.52 13.63 3.10
CA TRP A 66 -3.20 12.62 4.11
C TRP A 66 -2.00 11.79 3.72
N THR A 67 -1.09 11.63 4.68
CA THR A 67 0.10 10.79 4.55
C THR A 67 0.02 9.61 5.49
N TYR A 68 0.37 8.46 4.95
CA TYR A 68 0.33 7.16 5.61
C TYR A 68 1.73 6.55 5.63
N PRO A 69 2.25 6.10 6.77
CA PRO A 69 3.51 5.37 6.81
C PRO A 69 3.38 3.99 6.17
N ASN A 70 4.49 3.45 5.68
CA ASN A 70 4.60 2.09 5.16
C ASN A 70 5.85 1.43 5.71
N LEU A 71 5.74 0.14 6.04
CA LEU A 71 6.86 -0.72 6.32
C LEU A 71 6.54 -2.12 5.77
N ASP A 72 7.24 -2.48 4.72
CA ASP A 72 7.09 -3.76 4.05
C ASP A 72 8.34 -4.62 4.23
N ILE A 73 8.12 -5.91 4.34
CA ILE A 73 9.17 -6.94 4.38
C ILE A 73 8.87 -7.95 3.28
N GLY A 74 9.89 -8.42 2.59
CA GLY A 74 9.75 -9.49 1.61
C GLY A 74 10.86 -10.53 1.76
N ILE A 75 10.53 -11.80 1.58
CA ILE A 75 11.47 -12.91 1.66
C ILE A 75 11.26 -13.83 0.46
N LYS A 76 12.25 -13.94 -0.42
CA LYS A 76 12.26 -14.93 -1.50
C LYS A 76 12.49 -16.32 -0.93
N VAL A 77 11.48 -17.17 -1.02
CA VAL A 77 11.55 -18.58 -0.62
C VAL A 77 12.18 -19.42 -1.72
N THR A 78 11.77 -19.15 -2.96
CA THR A 78 12.32 -19.79 -4.17
C THR A 78 12.62 -18.72 -5.22
N ARG A 79 13.16 -19.12 -6.38
CA ARG A 79 13.32 -18.22 -7.53
C ARG A 79 12.00 -17.58 -7.97
N ASN A 80 10.89 -18.33 -7.83
CA ASN A 80 9.58 -17.95 -8.35
C ASN A 80 8.59 -17.49 -7.27
N LEU A 81 8.93 -17.64 -5.99
CA LEU A 81 8.01 -17.37 -4.89
C LEU A 81 8.65 -16.54 -3.79
N ALA A 82 7.96 -15.50 -3.39
CA ALA A 82 8.28 -14.71 -2.21
C ALA A 82 7.09 -14.62 -1.25
N VAL A 83 7.38 -14.56 0.03
CA VAL A 83 6.46 -14.20 1.10
C VAL A 83 6.65 -12.73 1.41
N THR A 84 5.58 -11.98 1.60
CA THR A 84 5.60 -10.57 1.97
C THR A 84 4.87 -10.35 3.28
N GLY A 85 5.23 -9.28 4.00
CA GLY A 85 4.60 -8.90 5.24
C GLY A 85 4.55 -7.40 5.42
N LYS A 86 3.52 -6.94 6.15
CA LYS A 86 3.42 -5.60 6.72
C LYS A 86 3.23 -5.74 8.23
N LEU A 87 4.11 -5.15 9.01
CA LEU A 87 4.01 -5.20 10.48
C LEU A 87 4.55 -3.90 11.05
N PHE A 88 3.66 -3.00 11.40
CA PHE A 88 4.03 -1.75 12.09
C PHE A 88 2.81 -1.12 12.77
N GLY A 89 3.10 -0.20 13.68
CA GLY A 89 2.13 0.68 14.31
C GLY A 89 2.65 2.10 14.34
N PHE A 90 1.76 3.05 14.43
CA PHE A 90 2.08 4.46 14.60
C PHE A 90 1.01 5.14 15.44
N SER A 91 1.27 6.39 15.87
CA SER A 91 0.30 7.17 16.62
C SER A 91 -0.21 8.31 15.77
N THR A 92 -1.52 8.54 15.79
CA THR A 92 -2.15 9.68 15.14
C THR A 92 -3.24 10.25 16.06
N GLY A 93 -3.01 11.46 16.57
CA GLY A 93 -3.89 12.07 17.55
C GLY A 93 -4.03 11.19 18.81
N LYS A 94 -5.25 10.68 19.06
CA LYS A 94 -5.56 9.81 20.20
C LYS A 94 -5.63 8.32 19.86
N GLU A 95 -5.29 7.96 18.62
CA GLU A 95 -5.39 6.60 18.11
C GLU A 95 -4.00 6.00 17.86
N SER A 96 -3.93 4.68 17.90
CA SER A 96 -2.70 3.92 17.68
C SER A 96 -2.95 2.83 16.64
N PRO A 97 -3.06 3.21 15.34
CA PRO A 97 -3.25 2.28 14.26
C PRO A 97 -2.17 1.20 14.24
N GLN A 98 -2.58 -0.03 14.07
CA GLN A 98 -1.73 -1.21 13.94
C GLN A 98 -2.03 -1.91 12.64
N ILE A 99 -1.00 -2.13 11.84
CA ILE A 99 -1.08 -2.77 10.55
C ILE A 99 -0.40 -4.13 10.65
N LEU A 100 -1.15 -5.17 10.32
CA LEU A 100 -0.67 -6.54 10.24
C LEU A 100 -1.10 -7.13 8.90
N GLY A 101 -0.15 -7.55 8.09
CA GLY A 101 -0.41 -8.12 6.78
C GLY A 101 0.56 -9.22 6.40
N ALA A 102 0.08 -10.14 5.58
CA ALA A 102 0.88 -11.18 4.95
C ALA A 102 0.43 -11.36 3.50
N GLY A 103 1.35 -11.76 2.64
CA GLY A 103 1.08 -11.99 1.24
C GLY A 103 2.08 -12.94 0.59
N LEU A 104 1.77 -13.29 -0.65
CA LEU A 104 2.60 -14.09 -1.52
C LEU A 104 2.79 -13.34 -2.83
N GLN A 105 4.01 -13.39 -3.37
CA GLN A 105 4.30 -12.93 -4.73
C GLN A 105 4.85 -14.10 -5.53
N TYR A 106 4.24 -14.38 -6.67
CA TYR A 106 4.69 -15.40 -7.60
C TYR A 106 5.23 -14.74 -8.86
N TYR A 107 6.44 -15.13 -9.26
CA TYR A 107 7.15 -14.61 -10.42
C TYR A 107 7.10 -15.61 -11.56
N PHE A 108 6.81 -15.11 -12.77
CA PHE A 108 6.75 -15.91 -13.99
C PHE A 108 7.20 -15.07 -15.20
N GLY A 109 7.37 -15.72 -16.34
CA GLY A 109 7.83 -15.06 -17.56
C GLY A 109 8.38 -16.06 -18.57
N GLY A 110 9.26 -15.59 -19.44
CA GLY A 110 9.96 -16.45 -20.40
C GLY A 110 10.96 -17.40 -19.73
N THR A 111 11.57 -18.27 -20.55
CA THR A 111 12.50 -19.32 -20.08
C THR A 111 13.67 -18.77 -19.24
N ASP A 112 14.15 -17.56 -19.55
CA ASP A 112 15.33 -16.97 -18.90
C ASP A 112 15.01 -15.76 -18.02
N THR A 113 13.82 -15.16 -18.16
CA THR A 113 13.46 -13.91 -17.47
C THR A 113 12.14 -14.05 -16.72
N LEU A 114 12.16 -13.76 -15.42
CA LEU A 114 10.97 -13.63 -14.59
C LEU A 114 10.55 -12.16 -14.57
N ASP A 115 9.88 -11.70 -15.63
CA ASP A 115 9.51 -10.30 -15.81
C ASP A 115 8.07 -9.98 -15.43
N TRP A 116 7.30 -10.97 -15.02
CA TRP A 116 5.97 -10.82 -14.48
C TRP A 116 5.91 -11.24 -13.02
N SER A 117 5.06 -10.58 -12.27
CA SER A 117 4.70 -10.97 -10.91
C SER A 117 3.20 -10.87 -10.70
N THR A 118 2.64 -11.81 -9.98
CA THR A 118 1.30 -11.69 -9.41
C THR A 118 1.41 -11.77 -7.91
N SER A 119 0.56 -11.03 -7.20
CA SER A 119 0.54 -11.06 -5.74
C SER A 119 -0.86 -11.22 -5.19
N ILE A 120 -0.92 -11.86 -4.03
CA ILE A 120 -2.07 -11.88 -3.15
C ILE A 120 -1.60 -11.42 -1.78
N GLN A 121 -2.28 -10.44 -1.18
CA GLN A 121 -1.93 -9.89 0.11
C GLN A 121 -3.18 -9.61 0.94
N ARG A 122 -3.19 -10.06 2.18
CA ARG A 122 -4.19 -9.67 3.16
C ARG A 122 -3.55 -8.76 4.20
N VAL A 123 -4.22 -7.65 4.52
CA VAL A 123 -3.79 -6.67 5.53
C VAL A 123 -4.96 -6.32 6.42
N ASP A 124 -4.75 -6.37 7.71
CA ASP A 124 -5.69 -5.93 8.74
C ASP A 124 -5.19 -4.61 9.36
N LEU A 125 -6.05 -3.61 9.44
CA LEU A 125 -5.87 -2.36 10.17
C LEU A 125 -6.73 -2.39 11.42
N LYS A 126 -6.09 -2.31 12.58
CA LYS A 126 -6.68 -2.39 13.92
C LYS A 126 -6.17 -1.24 14.81
N GLY A 127 -6.62 -1.19 16.05
CA GLY A 127 -6.17 -0.17 17.02
C GLY A 127 -6.78 1.20 16.80
N LEU A 128 -7.86 1.29 16.02
CA LEU A 128 -8.68 2.48 15.84
C LEU A 128 -9.90 2.44 16.77
N ASN A 129 -10.37 3.61 17.21
CA ASN A 129 -11.52 3.73 18.08
C ASN A 129 -12.85 3.54 17.34
N HIS A 130 -12.91 3.85 16.06
CA HIS A 130 -14.15 3.93 15.29
C HIS A 130 -14.41 2.72 14.41
N PHE A 131 -13.37 2.05 13.89
CA PHE A 131 -13.54 0.92 12.99
C PHE A 131 -12.31 0.01 12.95
N ARG A 132 -12.48 -1.15 12.36
CA ARG A 132 -11.41 -2.02 11.87
C ARG A 132 -11.59 -2.28 10.39
N LEU A 133 -10.50 -2.51 9.68
CA LEU A 133 -10.52 -2.72 8.24
C LEU A 133 -9.68 -3.95 7.89
N THR A 134 -10.25 -4.86 7.11
CA THR A 134 -9.54 -5.97 6.47
C THR A 134 -9.51 -5.72 4.97
N SER A 135 -8.36 -5.86 4.37
CA SER A 135 -8.09 -5.63 2.95
C SER A 135 -7.48 -6.88 2.33
N LEU A 136 -7.99 -7.32 1.18
CA LEU A 136 -7.42 -8.39 0.36
C LEU A 136 -7.10 -7.83 -1.01
N THR A 137 -5.82 -7.78 -1.35
CA THR A 137 -5.35 -7.26 -2.64
C THR A 137 -4.87 -8.39 -3.53
N LEU A 138 -5.28 -8.31 -4.80
CA LEU A 138 -4.76 -9.13 -5.89
C LEU A 138 -4.19 -8.20 -6.95
N ASP A 139 -2.97 -8.43 -7.40
CA ASP A 139 -2.39 -7.65 -8.50
C ASP A 139 -1.57 -8.51 -9.46
N ILE A 140 -1.38 -7.97 -10.66
CA ILE A 140 -0.45 -8.49 -11.67
C ILE A 140 0.39 -7.34 -12.19
N ARG A 141 1.69 -7.53 -12.22
CA ARG A 141 2.67 -6.51 -12.57
C ARG A 141 3.71 -7.04 -13.55
N LYS A 142 4.15 -6.19 -14.46
CA LYS A 142 5.29 -6.43 -15.35
C LYS A 142 6.48 -5.60 -14.92
N TRP A 143 7.64 -6.23 -14.84
CA TRP A 143 8.93 -5.61 -14.59
C TRP A 143 9.59 -5.25 -15.93
N ILE A 144 10.10 -4.04 -16.01
CA ILE A 144 10.83 -3.52 -17.16
C ILE A 144 12.12 -2.91 -16.64
N SER A 145 13.26 -3.42 -17.07
CA SER A 145 14.57 -2.89 -16.68
C SER A 145 15.10 -1.97 -17.76
N TRP A 146 15.43 -0.74 -17.37
CA TRP A 146 16.05 0.24 -18.26
C TRP A 146 17.30 0.82 -17.59
N LYS A 147 18.46 0.34 -18.02
CA LYS A 147 19.76 0.70 -17.42
C LYS A 147 19.78 0.43 -15.92
N PHE A 148 19.83 1.48 -15.10
CA PHE A 148 19.89 1.44 -13.64
C PHE A 148 18.51 1.65 -12.97
N ILE A 149 17.46 1.82 -13.76
CA ILE A 149 16.08 2.00 -13.27
C ILE A 149 15.27 0.75 -13.59
N HIS A 150 14.54 0.27 -12.61
CA HIS A 150 13.55 -0.80 -12.77
C HIS A 150 12.15 -0.22 -12.63
N PHE A 151 11.32 -0.44 -13.62
CA PHE A 151 9.91 -0.08 -13.58
C PHE A 151 9.07 -1.32 -13.30
N ARG A 152 8.01 -1.15 -12.53
CA ARG A 152 6.99 -2.15 -12.27
C ARG A 152 5.63 -1.57 -12.62
N LEU A 153 5.00 -2.09 -13.67
CA LEU A 153 3.73 -1.60 -14.23
C LEU A 153 2.68 -2.68 -14.09
N GLY A 154 1.47 -2.32 -13.71
CA GLY A 154 0.39 -3.31 -13.68
C GLY A 154 -0.92 -2.79 -13.14
N MET A 155 -1.79 -3.74 -12.82
CA MET A 155 -3.13 -3.48 -12.32
C MET A 155 -3.47 -4.42 -11.17
N GLY A 156 -4.43 -4.01 -10.37
CA GLY A 156 -4.90 -4.83 -9.26
C GLY A 156 -6.29 -4.45 -8.79
N SER A 157 -6.80 -5.28 -7.91
CA SER A 157 -8.07 -5.10 -7.22
C SER A 157 -7.86 -5.30 -5.73
N ASN A 158 -8.41 -4.40 -4.95
CA ASN A 158 -8.47 -4.52 -3.50
C ASN A 158 -9.92 -4.72 -3.07
N PHE A 159 -10.18 -5.81 -2.40
CA PHE A 159 -11.45 -6.11 -1.74
C PHE A 159 -11.30 -5.80 -0.27
N PHE A 160 -12.22 -5.06 0.28
CA PHE A 160 -12.13 -4.69 1.69
C PHE A 160 -13.45 -4.92 2.43
N LYS A 161 -13.32 -5.15 3.73
CA LYS A 161 -14.40 -5.22 4.68
C LYS A 161 -14.04 -4.37 5.90
N GLU A 162 -14.88 -3.40 6.16
CA GLU A 162 -14.84 -2.57 7.35
C GLU A 162 -15.92 -3.02 8.33
N VAL A 163 -15.63 -2.91 9.62
CA VAL A 163 -16.60 -3.08 10.70
C VAL A 163 -16.49 -1.88 11.62
N SER A 164 -17.55 -1.10 11.69
CA SER A 164 -17.64 0.10 12.52
C SER A 164 -17.93 -0.27 13.99
N TYR A 165 -17.24 0.42 14.89
CA TYR A 165 -17.51 0.38 16.35
C TYR A 165 -18.29 1.62 16.80
N SER A 166 -18.41 2.61 15.93
CA SER A 166 -19.10 3.84 16.25
C SER A 166 -20.59 3.58 16.36
N GLY A 167 -21.15 3.89 17.53
CA GLY A 167 -22.61 3.90 17.76
C GLY A 167 -23.32 5.06 17.08
N ASN A 168 -22.69 5.75 16.14
CA ASN A 168 -23.26 6.87 15.42
C ASN A 168 -24.30 6.33 14.42
N HIS A 169 -25.55 6.73 14.60
CA HIS A 169 -26.69 6.28 13.78
C HIS A 169 -26.57 6.64 12.29
N ASN A 170 -25.63 7.51 11.92
CA ASN A 170 -25.42 7.96 10.54
C ASN A 170 -24.32 7.16 9.80
N ALA A 171 -23.62 6.25 10.46
CA ALA A 171 -22.62 5.39 9.82
C ALA A 171 -23.14 3.95 9.71
N PRO A 172 -22.94 3.26 8.57
CA PRO A 172 -23.33 1.86 8.45
C PRO A 172 -22.52 1.00 9.43
N ALA A 173 -23.13 -0.04 9.97
CA ALA A 173 -22.48 -0.96 10.91
C ALA A 173 -21.31 -1.73 10.28
N ALA A 174 -21.30 -1.89 8.97
CA ALA A 174 -20.21 -2.48 8.20
C ALA A 174 -20.28 -1.99 6.75
N MET A 175 -19.10 -1.89 6.12
CA MET A 175 -18.97 -1.58 4.70
C MET A 175 -18.07 -2.62 4.02
N GLU A 176 -18.47 -3.01 2.82
CA GLU A 176 -17.66 -3.85 1.94
C GLU A 176 -17.53 -3.15 0.59
N GLY A 177 -16.41 -3.36 -0.07
CA GLY A 177 -16.19 -2.75 -1.37
C GLY A 177 -15.00 -3.33 -2.12
N GLN A 178 -14.87 -2.84 -3.35
CA GLN A 178 -13.79 -3.20 -4.26
C GLN A 178 -13.21 -1.93 -4.86
N ILE A 179 -11.89 -1.85 -4.92
CA ILE A 179 -11.14 -0.74 -5.53
C ILE A 179 -10.21 -1.32 -6.58
N ASN A 180 -10.47 -1.04 -7.84
CA ASN A 180 -9.60 -1.40 -8.95
C ASN A 180 -8.60 -0.28 -9.19
N PHE A 181 -7.36 -0.61 -9.51
CA PHE A 181 -6.32 0.37 -9.74
C PHE A 181 -5.30 -0.05 -10.80
N ILE A 182 -4.66 0.94 -11.38
CA ILE A 182 -3.45 0.80 -12.18
C ILE A 182 -2.29 1.33 -11.33
N GLY A 183 -1.16 0.63 -11.34
CA GLY A 183 0.01 0.99 -10.57
C GLY A 183 1.27 1.06 -11.43
N VAL A 184 2.12 2.03 -11.10
CA VAL A 184 3.45 2.23 -11.70
C VAL A 184 4.41 2.49 -10.56
N ASP A 185 5.48 1.71 -10.49
CA ASP A 185 6.58 1.96 -9.57
C ASP A 185 7.88 2.11 -10.36
N ALA A 186 8.78 2.93 -9.87
CA ALA A 186 10.13 3.08 -10.36
C ALA A 186 11.12 2.90 -9.20
N LEU A 187 12.13 2.06 -9.39
CA LEU A 187 13.19 1.81 -8.44
C LEU A 187 14.53 2.12 -9.09
N MET A 188 15.38 2.82 -8.38
CA MET A 188 16.73 3.15 -8.78
C MET A 188 17.71 2.69 -7.70
N ARG A 189 18.73 1.96 -8.10
CA ARG A 189 19.79 1.56 -7.18
C ARG A 189 20.70 2.73 -6.85
N TYR A 190 20.82 3.02 -5.56
CA TYR A 190 21.71 4.05 -5.05
C TYR A 190 22.63 3.44 -3.97
N THR A 191 23.89 3.20 -4.33
CA THR A 191 24.90 2.57 -3.47
C THR A 191 24.42 1.20 -2.94
N ILE A 192 24.00 1.15 -1.68
CA ILE A 192 23.62 -0.07 -0.94
C ILE A 192 22.10 -0.18 -0.70
N VAL A 193 21.32 0.78 -1.21
CA VAL A 193 19.87 0.82 -1.12
C VAL A 193 19.25 1.10 -2.48
N ASN A 194 18.01 0.74 -2.64
CA ASN A 194 17.19 1.19 -3.76
C ASN A 194 16.29 2.34 -3.26
N ILE A 195 16.21 3.41 -4.02
CA ILE A 195 15.24 4.48 -3.80
C ILE A 195 14.12 4.28 -4.80
N GLY A 196 12.88 4.34 -4.35
CA GLY A 196 11.76 4.11 -5.21
C GLY A 196 10.62 5.10 -4.99
N ALA A 197 9.85 5.26 -6.05
CA ALA A 197 8.59 5.97 -6.04
C ALA A 197 7.55 5.17 -6.81
N GLY A 198 6.33 5.17 -6.30
CA GLY A 198 5.21 4.49 -6.93
C GLY A 198 3.99 5.38 -7.02
N THR A 199 3.12 5.09 -7.97
CA THR A 199 1.82 5.74 -8.09
C THR A 199 0.77 4.67 -8.36
N ARG A 200 -0.35 4.75 -7.61
CA ARG A 200 -1.55 3.95 -7.86
C ARG A 200 -2.70 4.89 -8.16
N ILE A 201 -3.42 4.59 -9.22
CA ILE A 201 -4.47 5.44 -9.79
C ILE A 201 -5.77 4.63 -9.83
N ASN A 202 -6.80 5.18 -9.25
CA ASN A 202 -8.19 4.76 -9.36
C ASN A 202 -9.01 5.97 -9.83
N PRO A 203 -10.15 5.83 -10.51
CA PRO A 203 -10.95 6.97 -10.96
C PRO A 203 -11.30 8.01 -9.88
N GLY A 204 -11.41 7.60 -8.61
CA GLY A 204 -11.71 8.51 -7.50
C GLY A 204 -10.47 9.05 -6.76
N TRP A 205 -9.35 8.34 -6.82
CA TRP A 205 -8.17 8.65 -5.99
C TRP A 205 -6.86 8.32 -6.67
N THR A 206 -5.87 9.14 -6.38
CA THR A 206 -4.48 8.88 -6.76
C THR A 206 -3.63 8.88 -5.50
N MET A 207 -2.80 7.88 -5.33
CA MET A 207 -1.87 7.75 -4.22
C MET A 207 -0.45 7.62 -4.74
N VAL A 208 0.45 8.42 -4.20
CA VAL A 208 1.88 8.37 -4.51
C VAL A 208 2.59 7.80 -3.29
N THR A 209 3.48 6.85 -3.52
CA THR A 209 4.30 6.20 -2.48
C THR A 209 5.76 6.52 -2.74
N PHE A 210 6.49 6.89 -1.70
CA PHE A 210 7.95 6.99 -1.71
C PHE A 210 8.52 5.99 -0.71
N PHE A 211 9.58 5.31 -1.11
CA PHE A 211 10.18 4.29 -0.26
C PHE A 211 11.69 4.16 -0.50
N ILE A 212 12.36 3.67 0.52
CA ILE A 212 13.74 3.22 0.46
C ILE A 212 13.71 1.71 0.66
N GLN A 213 14.43 0.97 -0.15
CA GLN A 213 14.48 -0.47 -0.04
C GLN A 213 15.91 -0.92 0.22
N LYS A 214 16.10 -1.69 1.28
CA LYS A 214 17.35 -2.39 1.57
C LYS A 214 17.19 -3.84 1.21
N GLU A 215 18.08 -4.32 0.34
CA GLU A 215 18.20 -5.74 0.01
C GLU A 215 19.28 -6.37 0.89
N LEU A 216 18.95 -7.53 1.49
CA LEU A 216 19.79 -8.27 2.40
C LEU A 216 19.92 -9.74 1.94
N PHE A 217 21.12 -10.32 2.01
CA PHE A 217 21.47 -11.73 1.74
C PHE A 217 21.11 -12.23 0.35
#